data_a3f33e5b924d38763a02a742e5962b8a
#
_entry.id   a3f33e5b924d38763a02a742e5962b8a
#
_cell.length_a   1.000
_cell.length_b   1.000
_cell.length_c   1.000
_cell.angle_alpha   90.00
_cell.angle_beta   90.00
_cell.angle_gamma   90.00
#
_symmetry.space_group_name_H-M   'P 1'
#
loop_
_entity.id
_entity.type
_entity.pdbx_description
1 polymer ?
#
loop_
_entity_poly.entity_id
_entity_poly.type
_entity_poly.pdbx_seq_one_letter_code
_entity_poly.pdbx_strand_id
1 'polypeptide(L)'
;ILKKEDILNKVCKDYKIKSQEVAYIGDDINDIELLKLVGLSATPSDALDGVINICDYTCSHSSGNGAFRELADLILSVQNNKRKKNL
;
A
#
# COMPACT_ATOMS: atom_id res chain seq x y z
N ILE A 1 -3.94 22.90 2.02
CA ILE A 1 -3.97 21.54 1.44
C ILE A 1 -3.05 20.66 2.28
N LEU A 2 -3.61 19.60 2.85
CA LEU A 2 -2.82 18.63 3.62
C LEU A 2 -1.99 17.77 2.68
N LYS A 3 -0.70 17.63 2.99
CA LYS A 3 0.16 16.69 2.27
C LYS A 3 -0.25 15.26 2.66
N LYS A 4 -0.08 14.31 1.75
CA LYS A 4 -0.42 12.91 2.01
C LYS A 4 0.38 12.33 3.17
N GLU A 5 1.63 12.78 3.37
CA GLU A 5 2.45 12.36 4.50
C GLU A 5 1.83 12.79 5.84
N ASP A 6 1.21 13.96 5.88
CA ASP A 6 0.54 14.45 7.09
C ASP A 6 -0.67 13.60 7.43
N ILE A 7 -1.39 13.13 6.42
CA ILE A 7 -2.51 12.21 6.62
C ILE A 7 -2.01 10.88 7.19
N LEU A 8 -0.91 10.35 6.67
CA LEU A 8 -0.30 9.12 7.18
C LEU A 8 0.08 9.29 8.66
N ASN A 9 0.76 10.38 9.00
CA ASN A 9 1.17 10.65 10.37
C ASN A 9 -0.03 10.72 11.31
N LYS A 10 -1.12 11.35 10.88
CA LYS A 10 -2.35 11.43 11.66
C LYS A 10 -2.97 10.05 11.88
N VAL A 11 -3.07 9.25 10.84
CA VAL A 11 -3.60 7.89 10.94
C VAL A 11 -2.76 7.04 11.89
N CYS A 12 -1.45 7.10 11.77
CA CYS A 12 -0.54 6.36 12.64
C CYS A 12 -0.70 6.76 14.10
N LYS A 13 -0.84 8.06 14.36
CA LYS A 13 -1.05 8.57 15.70
C LYS A 13 -2.40 8.14 16.27
N ASP A 14 -3.46 8.28 15.48
CA ASP A 14 -4.84 8.00 15.94
C ASP A 14 -5.03 6.51 16.25
N TYR A 15 -4.41 5.64 15.46
CA TYR A 15 -4.55 4.18 15.62
C TYR A 15 -3.38 3.54 16.36
N LYS A 16 -2.40 4.34 16.80
CA LYS A 16 -1.21 3.87 17.53
C LYS A 16 -0.45 2.78 16.78
N ILE A 17 -0.25 3.00 15.48
CA ILE A 17 0.51 2.10 14.62
C ILE A 17 1.71 2.84 14.02
N LYS A 18 2.66 2.08 13.50
CA LYS A 18 3.83 2.63 12.82
C LYS A 18 3.59 2.63 11.31
N SER A 19 4.28 3.52 10.59
CA SER A 19 4.17 3.57 9.14
C SER A 19 4.52 2.23 8.48
N GLN A 20 5.42 1.44 9.07
CA GLN A 20 5.77 0.10 8.58
C GLN A 20 4.61 -0.90 8.67
N GLU A 21 3.58 -0.57 9.44
CA GLU A 21 2.39 -1.41 9.58
C GLU A 21 1.28 -1.03 8.60
N VAL A 22 1.52 -0.04 7.74
CA VAL A 22 0.55 0.46 6.77
C VAL A 22 0.86 -0.09 5.38
N ALA A 23 -0.17 -0.53 4.67
CA ALA A 23 -0.10 -0.84 3.26
C ALA A 23 -0.82 0.29 2.49
N TYR A 24 -0.25 0.73 1.40
CA TYR A 24 -0.82 1.82 0.61
C TYR A 24 -0.68 1.53 -0.87
N ILE A 25 -1.76 1.76 -1.61
CA ILE A 25 -1.77 1.62 -3.06
C ILE A 25 -1.90 3.01 -3.69
N GLY A 26 -1.00 3.35 -4.61
CA GLY A 26 -0.99 4.63 -5.29
C GLY A 26 -0.56 4.47 -6.74
N ASP A 27 -0.97 5.41 -7.61
CA ASP A 27 -0.70 5.32 -9.04
C ASP A 27 -0.13 6.61 -9.64
N ASP A 28 0.03 7.65 -8.84
CA ASP A 28 0.43 8.97 -9.31
C ASP A 28 1.76 9.39 -8.71
N ILE A 29 2.43 10.33 -9.38
CA ILE A 29 3.68 10.94 -8.89
C ILE A 29 3.49 11.54 -7.51
N ASN A 30 2.31 12.12 -7.23
CA ASN A 30 1.99 12.70 -5.92
C ASN A 30 1.96 11.65 -4.79
N ASP A 31 1.90 10.37 -5.11
CA ASP A 31 1.89 9.29 -4.13
C ASP A 31 3.30 8.81 -3.75
N ILE A 32 4.33 9.21 -4.49
CA ILE A 32 5.69 8.64 -4.35
C ILE A 32 6.23 8.78 -2.93
N GLU A 33 6.12 9.96 -2.33
CA GLU A 33 6.66 10.17 -0.98
C GLU A 33 5.96 9.28 0.04
N LEU A 34 4.65 9.14 -0.08
CA LEU A 34 3.88 8.27 0.81
C LEU A 34 4.23 6.79 0.59
N LEU A 35 4.35 6.39 -0.68
CA LEU A 35 4.71 5.01 -1.02
C LEU A 35 6.07 4.60 -0.43
N LYS A 36 7.00 5.56 -0.33
CA LYS A 36 8.32 5.30 0.27
C LYS A 36 8.27 5.16 1.78
N LEU A 37 7.25 5.70 2.44
CA LEU A 37 7.18 5.73 3.90
C LEU A 37 6.43 4.53 4.50
N VAL A 38 5.55 3.88 3.73
CA VAL A 38 4.73 2.78 4.24
C VAL A 38 5.50 1.47 4.23
N GLY A 39 4.99 0.50 4.99
CA GLY A 39 5.60 -0.83 5.08
C GLY A 39 5.39 -1.68 3.85
N LEU A 40 4.23 -1.55 3.20
CA LEU A 40 3.97 -2.24 1.94
C LEU A 40 3.39 -1.24 0.93
N SER A 41 4.19 -0.92 -0.07
CA SER A 41 3.77 -0.04 -1.16
C SER A 41 3.32 -0.86 -2.36
N ALA A 42 2.19 -0.47 -2.95
CA ALA A 42 1.62 -1.17 -4.10
C ALA A 42 1.13 -0.17 -5.14
N THR A 43 1.02 -0.64 -6.37
CA THR A 43 0.54 0.19 -7.47
C THR A 43 -0.24 -0.67 -8.47
N PRO A 44 -1.26 -0.09 -9.15
CA PRO A 44 -1.96 -0.80 -10.22
C PRO A 44 -1.04 -1.09 -11.42
N SER A 45 -1.44 -2.04 -12.26
CA SER A 45 -0.66 -2.43 -13.43
C SER A 45 -0.49 -1.31 -14.46
N ASP A 46 -1.42 -0.35 -14.49
CA ASP A 46 -1.42 0.76 -15.45
C ASP A 46 -0.81 2.06 -14.91
N ALA A 47 -0.11 1.98 -13.78
CA ALA A 47 0.55 3.15 -13.19
C ALA A 47 1.76 3.59 -14.02
N LEU A 48 2.23 4.82 -13.76
CA LEU A 48 3.44 5.34 -14.39
C LEU A 48 4.66 4.52 -13.98
N ASP A 49 5.62 4.36 -14.91
CA ASP A 49 6.83 3.57 -14.67
C ASP A 49 7.59 4.02 -13.43
N GLY A 50 7.67 5.34 -13.20
CA GLY A 50 8.34 5.88 -12.01
C GLY A 50 7.70 5.46 -10.70
N VAL A 51 6.39 5.23 -10.70
CA VAL A 51 5.67 4.71 -9.53
C VAL A 51 5.88 3.21 -9.39
N ILE A 52 5.78 2.48 -10.50
CA ILE A 52 5.99 1.02 -10.52
C ILE A 52 7.36 0.67 -9.97
N ASN A 53 8.40 1.41 -10.37
CA ASN A 53 9.78 1.10 -10.01
C ASN A 53 10.08 1.24 -8.51
N ILE A 54 9.32 2.05 -7.80
CA ILE A 54 9.57 2.28 -6.36
C ILE A 54 8.68 1.45 -5.43
N CYS A 55 7.66 0.79 -5.98
CA CYS A 55 6.72 0.02 -5.16
C CYS A 55 7.22 -1.40 -4.90
N ASP A 56 6.84 -1.94 -3.74
CA ASP A 56 7.14 -3.32 -3.37
C ASP A 56 6.35 -4.32 -4.21
N TYR A 57 5.13 -3.95 -4.60
CA TYR A 57 4.22 -4.85 -5.30
C TYR A 57 3.49 -4.12 -6.42
N THR A 58 3.51 -4.70 -7.61
CA THR A 58 2.72 -4.22 -8.74
C THR A 58 1.57 -5.17 -8.97
N CYS A 59 0.34 -4.66 -8.88
CA CYS A 59 -0.86 -5.47 -9.09
C CYS A 59 -0.93 -5.94 -10.53
N SER A 60 -1.52 -7.11 -10.75
CA SER A 60 -1.80 -7.61 -12.11
C SER A 60 -3.04 -6.95 -12.70
N HIS A 61 -3.89 -6.35 -11.85
CA HIS A 61 -5.08 -5.63 -12.28
C HIS A 61 -4.80 -4.14 -12.38
N SER A 62 -5.49 -3.48 -13.32
CA SER A 62 -5.37 -2.04 -13.51
C SER A 62 -6.25 -1.28 -12.52
N SER A 63 -5.98 0.03 -12.42
CA SER A 63 -6.80 0.97 -11.66
C SER A 63 -8.25 0.90 -12.16
N GLY A 64 -9.19 0.80 -11.23
CA GLY A 64 -10.61 0.66 -11.58
C GLY A 64 -11.03 -0.75 -12.00
N ASN A 65 -10.11 -1.69 -12.14
CA ASN A 65 -10.40 -3.07 -12.56
C ASN A 65 -9.96 -4.10 -11.53
N GLY A 66 -9.99 -3.74 -10.25
CA GLY A 66 -9.76 -4.69 -9.17
C GLY A 66 -8.39 -4.65 -8.52
N ALA A 67 -7.55 -3.66 -8.81
CA ALA A 67 -6.22 -3.57 -8.21
C ALA A 67 -6.28 -3.49 -6.69
N PHE A 68 -7.15 -2.67 -6.13
CA PHE A 68 -7.32 -2.56 -4.68
C PHE A 68 -7.76 -3.88 -4.06
N ARG A 69 -8.71 -4.56 -4.71
CA ARG A 69 -9.21 -5.85 -4.25
C ARG A 69 -8.10 -6.89 -4.25
N GLU A 70 -7.28 -6.89 -5.30
CA GLU A 70 -6.12 -7.80 -5.39
C GLU A 70 -5.18 -7.60 -4.21
N LEU A 71 -4.84 -6.36 -3.87
CA LEU A 71 -3.96 -6.06 -2.74
C LEU A 71 -4.58 -6.51 -1.43
N ALA A 72 -5.87 -6.21 -1.22
CA ALA A 72 -6.57 -6.61 -0.01
C ALA A 72 -6.58 -8.13 0.17
N ASP A 73 -6.84 -8.88 -0.91
CA ASP A 73 -6.84 -10.33 -0.88
C ASP A 73 -5.44 -10.90 -0.58
N LEU A 74 -4.40 -10.28 -1.13
CA LEU A 74 -3.02 -10.67 -0.86
C LEU A 74 -2.68 -10.51 0.62
N ILE A 75 -3.03 -9.36 1.21
CA ILE A 75 -2.76 -9.08 2.61
C ILE A 75 -3.47 -10.10 3.50
N LEU A 76 -4.74 -10.36 3.24
CA LEU A 76 -5.52 -11.33 4.00
C LEU A 76 -4.94 -12.73 3.89
N SER A 77 -4.48 -13.12 2.71
CA SER A 77 -3.86 -14.42 2.48
C SER A 77 -2.59 -14.58 3.32
N VAL A 78 -1.74 -13.56 3.35
CA VAL A 78 -0.49 -13.58 4.13
C VAL A 78 -0.81 -13.65 5.64
N GLN A 79 -1.76 -12.88 6.11
CA GLN A 79 -2.15 -12.88 7.52
C GLN A 79 -2.73 -14.24 7.94
N ASN A 80 -3.55 -14.85 7.10
CA ASN A 80 -4.13 -16.17 7.40
C ASN A 80 -3.03 -17.25 7.47
N ASN A 81 -2.04 -17.19 6.59
CA ASN A 81 -0.93 -18.13 6.61
C ASN A 81 -0.09 -17.99 7.89
N LYS A 82 0.13 -16.76 8.35
CA LYS A 82 0.85 -16.51 9.61
C LYS A 82 0.08 -17.07 10.80
N ARG A 83 -1.24 -16.93 10.84
CA ARG A 83 -2.08 -17.48 11.91
C ARG A 83 -1.97 -19.01 11.96
N LYS A 84 -1.99 -19.67 10.81
CA LYS A 84 -1.85 -21.12 10.73
C LYS A 84 -0.50 -21.60 11.23
N LYS A 85 0.57 -20.85 10.99
CA LYS A 85 1.92 -21.21 11.45
C LYS A 85 2.08 -21.03 12.96
N ASN A 86 1.29 -20.19 13.57
CA ASN A 86 1.38 -19.89 15.00
C ASN A 86 0.48 -20.81 15.84
N LEU A 87 -0.24 -21.67 15.21
CA LEU A 87 -1.04 -22.69 15.87
C LEU A 87 -0.21 -23.98 15.97
#